data_ee11c678fe89d18ae439d0b988ff9702
#
_entry.id   ee11c678fe89d18ae439d0b988ff9702
#
_cell.length_a   1.000
_cell.length_b   1.000
_cell.length_c   1.000
_cell.angle_alpha   90.00
_cell.angle_beta   90.00
_cell.angle_gamma   90.00
#
_symmetry.space_group_name_H-M   'P 1'
#
loop_
_entity.id
_entity.type
_entity.pdbx_description
1 polymer ?
#
loop_
_entity_poly.entity_id
_entity_poly.type
_entity_poly.pdbx_seq_one_letter_code
_entity_poly.pdbx_strand_id
1 'polypeptide(L)'
;EAANIKACVESILAQDYPSAAFEIIVIDDFSEDDTAFIVQALSQQFPQVRLLQLKDHCKEGETLAYKKKAIEIAVSVAKGDWVLTTDADCIVPTRWLFLYNAYIQEHQPSFVAAPVMFIKTAGMLNQFQLLDFLALQGITAAAVGAGKHSMSNGANLGFEKAAFIAVGGYQGVDHIASGDDMFLMHKMKQTLHKPVGYLFHPDAIVLTAAMDTWKGFIMQRIRWASKARYYDDRSITVVLTLVYLFNLSFLLLALLGSWSTLIIALAFKTFFELFFLEPVAKFFKMKPELRFFACYQPIHIVYNIAAGLFGQLKTYSWKGRKVK
;
A
#
# COMPACT_ATOMS: atom_id res chain seq x y z
N GLU A 1 14.96 -3.96 -9.41
CA GLU A 1 14.91 -3.88 -7.91
C GLU A 1 16.26 -4.24 -7.26
N ALA A 2 17.34 -4.43 -8.04
CA ALA A 2 18.65 -4.90 -7.59
C ALA A 2 19.25 -4.08 -6.42
N ALA A 3 18.99 -2.78 -6.37
CA ALA A 3 19.48 -1.90 -5.32
C ALA A 3 18.86 -2.18 -3.93
N ASN A 4 17.65 -2.72 -3.87
CA ASN A 4 16.85 -2.81 -2.64
C ASN A 4 16.60 -4.25 -2.17
N ILE A 5 16.49 -5.19 -3.10
CA ILE A 5 16.04 -6.57 -2.81
C ILE A 5 16.88 -7.27 -1.75
N LYS A 6 18.19 -7.05 -1.73
CA LYS A 6 19.09 -7.64 -0.73
C LYS A 6 18.71 -7.18 0.67
N ALA A 7 18.58 -5.87 0.88
CA ALA A 7 18.21 -5.29 2.18
C ALA A 7 16.81 -5.73 2.62
N CYS A 8 15.86 -5.86 1.69
CA CYS A 8 14.53 -6.37 1.96
C CYS A 8 14.60 -7.81 2.51
N VAL A 9 15.24 -8.73 1.79
CA VAL A 9 15.36 -10.15 2.20
C VAL A 9 16.14 -10.27 3.51
N GLU A 10 17.24 -9.53 3.69
CA GLU A 10 18.02 -9.53 4.93
C GLU A 10 17.20 -9.03 6.13
N SER A 11 16.32 -8.04 5.95
CA SER A 11 15.42 -7.57 7.01
C SER A 11 14.40 -8.64 7.44
N ILE A 12 13.96 -9.51 6.51
CA ILE A 12 13.10 -10.65 6.83
C ILE A 12 13.90 -11.79 7.49
N LEU A 13 15.12 -12.03 7.06
CA LEU A 13 16.01 -13.04 7.70
C LEU A 13 16.37 -12.65 9.14
N ALA A 14 16.39 -11.35 9.45
CA ALA A 14 16.71 -10.83 10.79
C ALA A 14 15.53 -10.83 11.77
N GLN A 15 14.45 -11.55 11.48
CA GLN A 15 13.26 -11.59 12.35
C GLN A 15 13.55 -12.27 13.69
N ASP A 16 13.01 -11.68 14.77
CA ASP A 16 12.90 -12.32 16.08
C ASP A 16 11.76 -13.36 16.06
N TYR A 17 11.99 -14.44 15.29
CA TYR A 17 11.03 -15.51 15.05
C TYR A 17 11.79 -16.79 14.67
N PRO A 18 11.33 -18.00 15.08
CA PRO A 18 12.02 -19.24 14.77
C PRO A 18 12.24 -19.42 13.26
N SER A 19 13.48 -19.57 12.83
CA SER A 19 13.86 -19.66 11.40
C SER A 19 13.23 -20.85 10.67
N ALA A 20 12.90 -21.91 11.39
CA ALA A 20 12.21 -23.08 10.83
C ALA A 20 10.69 -22.86 10.67
N ALA A 21 10.13 -21.77 11.20
CA ALA A 21 8.69 -21.50 11.18
C ALA A 21 8.26 -20.55 10.06
N PHE A 22 9.16 -20.11 9.19
CA PHE A 22 8.84 -19.29 8.04
C PHE A 22 9.73 -19.60 6.83
N GLU A 23 9.23 -19.26 5.65
CA GLU A 23 9.96 -19.27 4.39
C GLU A 23 9.81 -17.92 3.69
N ILE A 24 10.76 -17.57 2.85
CA ILE A 24 10.76 -16.36 2.03
C ILE A 24 10.68 -16.77 0.58
N ILE A 25 9.59 -16.44 -0.08
CA ILE A 25 9.40 -16.70 -1.52
C ILE A 25 9.50 -15.37 -2.25
N VAL A 26 10.58 -15.19 -2.99
CA VAL A 26 10.77 -14.03 -3.86
C VAL A 26 10.36 -14.43 -5.27
N ILE A 27 9.46 -13.66 -5.88
CA ILE A 27 9.05 -13.89 -7.26
C ILE A 27 9.59 -12.77 -8.14
N ASP A 28 10.43 -13.17 -9.08
CA ASP A 28 10.99 -12.29 -10.08
C ASP A 28 10.01 -12.08 -11.23
N ASP A 29 9.52 -10.85 -11.40
CA ASP A 29 8.59 -10.42 -12.46
C ASP A 29 9.37 -9.89 -13.68
N PHE A 30 10.03 -10.78 -14.41
CA PHE A 30 10.80 -10.46 -15.62
C PHE A 30 11.84 -9.35 -15.42
N SER A 31 12.61 -9.39 -14.33
CA SER A 31 13.66 -8.41 -14.09
C SER A 31 14.78 -8.53 -15.13
N GLU A 32 15.22 -7.38 -15.65
CA GLU A 32 16.33 -7.25 -16.61
C GLU A 32 17.65 -6.83 -15.90
N ASP A 33 17.58 -6.53 -14.61
CA ASP A 33 18.70 -6.15 -13.75
C ASP A 33 19.21 -7.35 -12.92
N ASP A 34 20.18 -7.13 -12.03
CA ASP A 34 20.79 -8.17 -11.21
C ASP A 34 19.87 -8.73 -10.10
N THR A 35 18.58 -8.37 -10.06
CA THR A 35 17.65 -8.79 -9.01
C THR A 35 17.61 -10.31 -8.84
N ALA A 36 17.39 -11.05 -9.92
CA ALA A 36 17.31 -12.52 -9.86
C ALA A 36 18.64 -13.15 -9.42
N PHE A 37 19.78 -12.62 -9.86
CA PHE A 37 21.12 -13.09 -9.46
C PHE A 37 21.36 -12.88 -7.95
N ILE A 38 21.01 -11.71 -7.40
CA ILE A 38 21.14 -11.42 -5.97
C ILE A 38 20.30 -12.38 -5.13
N VAL A 39 19.04 -12.61 -5.51
CA VAL A 39 18.15 -13.51 -4.77
C VAL A 39 18.62 -14.96 -4.88
N GLN A 40 19.13 -15.38 -6.05
CA GLN A 40 19.71 -16.72 -6.23
C GLN A 40 20.91 -16.94 -5.31
N ALA A 41 21.78 -15.95 -5.15
CA ALA A 41 22.92 -16.02 -4.22
C ALA A 41 22.46 -16.12 -2.76
N LEU A 42 21.42 -15.39 -2.37
CA LEU A 42 20.81 -15.48 -1.03
C LEU A 42 20.17 -16.85 -0.79
N SER A 43 19.52 -17.43 -1.79
CA SER A 43 18.89 -18.76 -1.67
C SER A 43 19.91 -19.89 -1.47
N GLN A 44 21.14 -19.73 -1.95
CA GLN A 44 22.24 -20.67 -1.71
C GLN A 44 22.79 -20.59 -0.27
N GLN A 45 22.68 -19.40 0.35
CA GLN A 45 23.20 -19.17 1.71
C GLN A 45 22.15 -19.47 2.79
N PHE A 46 20.86 -19.22 2.48
CA PHE A 46 19.77 -19.32 3.44
C PHE A 46 18.69 -20.28 2.93
N PRO A 47 18.54 -21.47 3.52
CA PRO A 47 17.60 -22.49 3.03
C PRO A 47 16.12 -22.08 3.07
N GLN A 48 15.77 -21.06 3.87
CA GLN A 48 14.42 -20.50 3.91
C GLN A 48 14.12 -19.52 2.76
N VAL A 49 15.13 -19.08 1.99
CA VAL A 49 14.97 -18.19 0.84
C VAL A 49 14.80 -19.00 -0.45
N ARG A 50 13.79 -18.68 -1.22
CA ARG A 50 13.48 -19.35 -2.47
C ARG A 50 13.16 -18.33 -3.56
N LEU A 51 13.84 -18.45 -4.70
CA LEU A 51 13.55 -17.68 -5.91
C LEU A 51 12.56 -18.44 -6.79
N LEU A 52 11.52 -17.77 -7.24
CA LEU A 52 10.66 -18.21 -8.34
C LEU A 52 10.72 -17.18 -9.45
N GLN A 53 10.82 -17.63 -10.69
CA GLN A 53 10.83 -16.75 -11.86
C GLN A 53 9.47 -16.82 -12.55
N LEU A 54 8.79 -15.69 -12.70
CA LEU A 54 7.46 -15.66 -13.30
C LEU A 54 7.47 -16.15 -14.75
N LYS A 55 8.59 -15.96 -15.48
CA LYS A 55 8.81 -16.46 -16.85
C LYS A 55 8.68 -17.98 -16.99
N ASP A 56 8.87 -18.74 -15.91
CA ASP A 56 8.72 -20.20 -15.91
C ASP A 56 7.26 -20.64 -15.82
N HIS A 57 6.35 -19.70 -15.51
CA HIS A 57 4.93 -19.95 -15.27
C HIS A 57 4.00 -19.25 -16.25
N CYS A 58 4.42 -18.16 -16.88
CA CYS A 58 3.66 -17.46 -17.93
C CYS A 58 4.59 -16.71 -18.89
N LYS A 59 4.09 -16.46 -20.10
CA LYS A 59 4.81 -15.67 -21.10
C LYS A 59 4.65 -14.19 -20.81
N GLU A 60 5.65 -13.40 -21.20
CA GLU A 60 5.54 -11.95 -21.16
C GLU A 60 4.42 -11.49 -22.10
N GLY A 61 3.56 -10.57 -21.61
CA GLY A 61 2.37 -10.11 -22.34
C GLY A 61 1.11 -10.97 -22.15
N GLU A 62 1.20 -12.14 -21.51
CA GLU A 62 0.05 -13.05 -21.29
C GLU A 62 -0.98 -12.48 -20.30
N THR A 63 -0.55 -11.65 -19.36
CA THR A 63 -1.43 -10.98 -18.39
C THR A 63 -1.06 -9.51 -18.24
N LEU A 64 -2.01 -8.70 -17.77
CA LEU A 64 -1.74 -7.33 -17.31
C LEU A 64 -1.49 -7.29 -15.79
N ALA A 65 -1.91 -8.31 -15.06
CA ALA A 65 -1.93 -8.38 -13.60
C ALA A 65 -0.79 -9.23 -13.03
N TYR A 66 0.43 -9.00 -13.47
CA TYR A 66 1.61 -9.81 -13.10
C TYR A 66 1.80 -9.98 -11.57
N LYS A 67 1.60 -8.92 -10.78
CA LYS A 67 1.73 -9.02 -9.31
C LYS A 67 0.71 -9.99 -8.71
N LYS A 68 -0.54 -9.99 -9.20
CA LYS A 68 -1.56 -10.96 -8.77
C LYS A 68 -1.19 -12.37 -9.16
N LYS A 69 -0.73 -12.56 -10.40
CA LYS A 69 -0.25 -13.86 -10.88
C LYS A 69 0.93 -14.38 -10.06
N ALA A 70 1.88 -13.50 -9.76
CA ALA A 70 3.02 -13.81 -8.89
C ALA A 70 2.55 -14.28 -7.50
N ILE A 71 1.61 -13.56 -6.87
CA ILE A 71 1.06 -13.95 -5.57
C ILE A 71 0.35 -15.31 -5.65
N GLU A 72 -0.47 -15.57 -6.69
CA GLU A 72 -1.13 -16.88 -6.89
C GLU A 72 -0.13 -18.04 -6.98
N ILE A 73 0.95 -17.84 -7.73
CA ILE A 73 2.04 -18.83 -7.87
C ILE A 73 2.72 -19.04 -6.51
N ALA A 74 3.06 -17.96 -5.78
CA ALA A 74 3.66 -18.06 -4.46
C ALA A 74 2.76 -18.84 -3.50
N VAL A 75 1.47 -18.51 -3.44
CA VAL A 75 0.50 -19.18 -2.58
C VAL A 75 0.38 -20.66 -2.91
N SER A 76 0.43 -21.04 -4.19
CA SER A 76 0.32 -22.44 -4.62
C SER A 76 1.46 -23.32 -4.12
N VAL A 77 2.66 -22.76 -3.94
CA VAL A 77 3.86 -23.48 -3.50
C VAL A 77 4.27 -23.20 -2.05
N ALA A 78 3.66 -22.22 -1.41
CA ALA A 78 3.90 -21.88 -0.03
C ALA A 78 3.51 -23.04 0.91
N LYS A 79 4.33 -23.29 1.93
CA LYS A 79 4.11 -24.34 2.93
C LYS A 79 3.35 -23.83 4.14
N GLY A 80 3.49 -22.54 4.44
CA GLY A 80 2.85 -21.89 5.60
C GLY A 80 1.34 -21.75 5.45
N ASP A 81 0.63 -21.69 6.58
CA ASP A 81 -0.82 -21.45 6.64
C ASP A 81 -1.15 -19.97 6.44
N TRP A 82 -0.22 -19.10 6.69
CA TRP A 82 -0.33 -17.66 6.49
C TRP A 82 0.66 -17.15 5.46
N VAL A 83 0.21 -16.24 4.63
CA VAL A 83 1.03 -15.54 3.65
C VAL A 83 1.08 -14.07 4.03
N LEU A 84 2.30 -13.56 4.28
CA LEU A 84 2.56 -12.15 4.49
C LEU A 84 3.23 -11.60 3.24
N THR A 85 2.80 -10.41 2.80
CA THR A 85 3.39 -9.76 1.63
C THR A 85 4.13 -8.49 2.00
N THR A 86 5.25 -8.27 1.31
CA THR A 86 5.97 -7.00 1.31
C THR A 86 6.52 -6.73 -0.10
N ASP A 87 6.79 -5.46 -0.42
CA ASP A 87 7.37 -5.10 -1.71
C ASP A 87 8.92 -5.19 -1.63
N ALA A 88 9.58 -5.38 -2.77
CA ALA A 88 11.02 -5.62 -2.85
C ALA A 88 11.90 -4.43 -2.42
N ASP A 89 11.31 -3.23 -2.29
CA ASP A 89 11.94 -1.99 -1.83
C ASP A 89 11.63 -1.66 -0.36
N CYS A 90 11.05 -2.63 0.37
CA CYS A 90 10.64 -2.46 1.76
C CYS A 90 11.66 -3.00 2.74
N ILE A 91 11.65 -2.42 3.94
CA ILE A 91 12.39 -2.90 5.12
C ILE A 91 11.36 -3.25 6.20
N VAL A 92 11.33 -4.50 6.62
CA VAL A 92 10.45 -4.96 7.69
C VAL A 92 11.13 -4.86 9.05
N PRO A 93 10.41 -4.50 10.13
CA PRO A 93 11.00 -4.45 11.47
C PRO A 93 11.22 -5.86 12.05
N THR A 94 12.17 -6.00 12.98
CA THR A 94 12.61 -7.30 13.53
C THR A 94 11.53 -8.11 14.24
N ARG A 95 10.47 -7.47 14.75
CA ARG A 95 9.33 -8.14 15.41
C ARG A 95 8.13 -8.36 14.52
N TRP A 96 8.26 -8.15 13.22
CA TRP A 96 7.15 -8.19 12.26
C TRP A 96 6.41 -9.53 12.28
N LEU A 97 7.11 -10.66 12.12
CA LEU A 97 6.49 -11.99 12.15
C LEU A 97 5.89 -12.32 13.52
N PHE A 98 6.58 -11.97 14.60
CA PHE A 98 6.10 -12.18 15.96
C PHE A 98 4.76 -11.46 16.20
N LEU A 99 4.66 -10.20 15.79
CA LEU A 99 3.45 -9.39 15.98
C LEU A 99 2.29 -9.88 15.12
N TYR A 100 2.55 -10.29 13.87
CA TYR A 100 1.52 -10.94 13.05
C TYR A 100 1.02 -12.22 13.69
N ASN A 101 1.92 -13.10 14.14
CA ASN A 101 1.52 -14.33 14.80
C ASN A 101 0.69 -14.08 16.07
N ALA A 102 1.13 -13.16 16.93
CA ALA A 102 0.38 -12.81 18.15
C ALA A 102 -1.04 -12.30 17.79
N TYR A 103 -1.14 -11.40 16.82
CA TYR A 103 -2.43 -10.85 16.37
C TYR A 103 -3.34 -11.93 15.79
N ILE A 104 -2.79 -12.84 14.99
CA ILE A 104 -3.53 -13.96 14.37
C ILE A 104 -4.08 -14.90 15.45
N GLN A 105 -3.26 -15.26 16.44
CA GLN A 105 -3.68 -16.16 17.52
C GLN A 105 -4.80 -15.54 18.38
N GLU A 106 -4.73 -14.23 18.63
CA GLU A 106 -5.71 -13.53 19.46
C GLU A 106 -7.04 -13.30 18.75
N HIS A 107 -7.01 -12.89 17.46
CA HIS A 107 -8.19 -12.37 16.77
C HIS A 107 -8.76 -13.31 15.71
N GLN A 108 -8.04 -14.37 15.33
CA GLN A 108 -8.44 -15.37 14.31
C GLN A 108 -8.98 -14.75 13.01
N PRO A 109 -8.31 -13.74 12.43
CA PRO A 109 -8.76 -13.07 11.22
C PRO A 109 -8.56 -13.95 9.98
N SER A 110 -9.18 -13.57 8.86
CA SER A 110 -8.83 -14.12 7.53
C SER A 110 -7.80 -13.26 6.79
N PHE A 111 -7.76 -11.96 7.12
CA PHE A 111 -6.89 -10.95 6.51
C PHE A 111 -6.48 -9.92 7.54
N VAL A 112 -5.22 -9.48 7.49
CA VAL A 112 -4.66 -8.46 8.38
C VAL A 112 -3.96 -7.41 7.53
N ALA A 113 -4.44 -6.17 7.57
CA ALA A 113 -3.69 -5.02 7.09
C ALA A 113 -2.79 -4.48 8.20
N ALA A 114 -1.68 -3.83 7.84
CA ALA A 114 -0.75 -3.28 8.81
C ALA A 114 -0.09 -1.98 8.30
N PRO A 115 0.51 -1.17 9.18
CA PRO A 115 1.00 0.16 8.83
C PRO A 115 2.26 0.12 7.96
N VAL A 116 2.30 1.04 6.99
CA VAL A 116 3.47 1.31 6.14
C VAL A 116 3.84 2.77 6.26
N MET A 117 5.12 3.10 6.19
CA MET A 117 5.58 4.47 6.19
C MET A 117 6.73 4.67 5.19
N PHE A 118 6.86 5.85 4.63
CA PHE A 118 8.01 6.20 3.82
C PHE A 118 9.25 6.44 4.70
N ILE A 119 10.40 6.03 4.19
CA ILE A 119 11.70 6.38 4.78
C ILE A 119 11.86 7.90 4.71
N LYS A 120 12.16 8.49 5.86
CA LYS A 120 12.40 9.93 5.97
C LYS A 120 13.76 10.27 5.39
N THR A 121 13.76 11.11 4.34
CA THR A 121 14.94 11.70 3.74
C THR A 121 14.82 13.23 3.70
N ALA A 122 15.90 13.92 3.36
CA ALA A 122 15.86 15.37 3.22
C ALA A 122 15.08 15.80 1.97
N GLY A 123 14.49 16.99 2.03
CA GLY A 123 13.84 17.63 0.88
C GLY A 123 12.33 17.78 1.00
N MET A 124 11.81 18.81 0.34
CA MET A 124 10.40 19.21 0.38
C MET A 124 9.46 18.13 -0.14
N LEU A 125 9.84 17.42 -1.21
CA LEU A 125 9.04 16.37 -1.80
C LEU A 125 8.86 15.18 -0.84
N ASN A 126 9.95 14.73 -0.20
CA ASN A 126 9.86 13.63 0.77
C ASN A 126 8.98 14.03 1.96
N GLN A 127 9.17 15.23 2.50
CA GLN A 127 8.37 15.72 3.62
C GLN A 127 6.88 15.83 3.26
N PHE A 128 6.55 16.31 2.06
CA PHE A 128 5.19 16.35 1.56
C PHE A 128 4.59 14.93 1.46
N GLN A 129 5.33 13.98 0.87
CA GLN A 129 4.89 12.60 0.74
C GLN A 129 4.70 11.92 2.10
N LEU A 130 5.57 12.19 3.08
CA LEU A 130 5.41 11.68 4.44
C LEU A 130 4.08 12.12 5.07
N LEU A 131 3.73 13.40 4.97
CA LEU A 131 2.48 13.93 5.53
C LEU A 131 1.23 13.44 4.79
N ASP A 132 1.29 13.39 3.48
CA ASP A 132 0.22 12.87 2.63
C ASP A 132 -0.03 11.38 2.92
N PHE A 133 1.03 10.59 3.02
CA PHE A 133 0.91 9.15 3.28
C PHE A 133 0.48 8.86 4.73
N LEU A 134 0.91 9.68 5.68
CA LEU A 134 0.46 9.62 7.07
C LEU A 134 -1.07 9.73 7.18
N ALA A 135 -1.67 10.65 6.42
CA ALA A 135 -3.12 10.80 6.36
C ALA A 135 -3.81 9.54 5.82
N LEU A 136 -3.28 8.96 4.73
CA LEU A 136 -3.80 7.72 4.16
C LEU A 136 -3.70 6.53 5.12
N GLN A 137 -2.59 6.41 5.86
CA GLN A 137 -2.42 5.36 6.88
C GLN A 137 -3.41 5.52 8.04
N GLY A 138 -3.63 6.75 8.51
CA GLY A 138 -4.62 7.04 9.54
C GLY A 138 -6.05 6.70 9.10
N ILE A 139 -6.42 7.07 7.87
CA ILE A 139 -7.73 6.73 7.28
C ILE A 139 -7.89 5.22 7.16
N THR A 140 -6.85 4.51 6.69
CA THR A 140 -6.87 3.05 6.57
C THR A 140 -7.12 2.38 7.93
N ALA A 141 -6.35 2.76 8.96
CA ALA A 141 -6.48 2.20 10.31
C ALA A 141 -7.87 2.48 10.90
N ALA A 142 -8.36 3.71 10.78
CA ALA A 142 -9.68 4.11 11.27
C ALA A 142 -10.81 3.38 10.53
N ALA A 143 -10.69 3.23 9.20
CA ALA A 143 -11.69 2.55 8.39
C ALA A 143 -11.78 1.05 8.74
N VAL A 144 -10.65 0.36 8.86
CA VAL A 144 -10.64 -1.07 9.26
C VAL A 144 -11.19 -1.21 10.69
N GLY A 145 -10.77 -0.35 11.64
CA GLY A 145 -11.28 -0.36 12.99
C GLY A 145 -12.80 -0.12 13.10
N ALA A 146 -13.35 0.67 12.17
CA ALA A 146 -14.79 0.93 12.07
C ALA A 146 -15.55 -0.15 11.24
N GLY A 147 -14.90 -1.22 10.80
CA GLY A 147 -15.49 -2.22 9.92
C GLY A 147 -15.79 -1.73 8.49
N LYS A 148 -15.25 -0.56 8.11
CA LYS A 148 -15.38 0.07 6.79
C LYS A 148 -14.08 -0.10 5.99
N HIS A 149 -13.79 -1.30 5.55
CA HIS A 149 -12.54 -1.69 4.92
C HIS A 149 -12.39 -1.07 3.53
N SER A 150 -11.76 0.08 3.43
CA SER A 150 -11.63 0.83 2.19
C SER A 150 -10.27 0.71 1.52
N MET A 151 -9.21 0.49 2.30
CA MET A 151 -7.84 0.43 1.79
C MET A 151 -7.00 -0.59 2.55
N SER A 152 -6.00 -1.14 1.87
CA SER A 152 -4.86 -1.87 2.42
C SER A 152 -3.61 -1.56 1.60
N ASN A 153 -2.45 -2.02 2.04
CA ASN A 153 -1.21 -1.81 1.32
C ASN A 153 -0.48 -3.14 1.13
N GLY A 154 -0.21 -3.52 -0.11
CA GLY A 154 0.48 -4.74 -0.48
C GLY A 154 1.88 -4.88 0.13
N ALA A 155 2.49 -3.77 0.55
CA ALA A 155 3.78 -3.76 1.23
C ALA A 155 3.72 -4.27 2.68
N ASN A 156 2.53 -4.35 3.30
CA ASN A 156 2.38 -4.84 4.67
C ASN A 156 0.97 -5.36 4.92
N LEU A 157 0.72 -6.58 4.49
CA LEU A 157 -0.52 -7.30 4.77
C LEU A 157 -0.26 -8.78 4.94
N GLY A 158 -1.18 -9.47 5.61
CA GLY A 158 -1.18 -10.92 5.74
C GLY A 158 -2.56 -11.49 5.49
N PHE A 159 -2.62 -12.71 4.98
CA PHE A 159 -3.87 -13.44 4.80
C PHE A 159 -3.68 -14.94 5.02
N GLU A 160 -4.75 -15.58 5.47
CA GLU A 160 -4.81 -17.04 5.63
C GLU A 160 -4.81 -17.70 4.24
N LYS A 161 -3.90 -18.64 4.00
CA LYS A 161 -3.78 -19.37 2.73
C LYS A 161 -5.09 -20.09 2.38
N ALA A 162 -5.70 -20.76 3.34
CA ALA A 162 -6.98 -21.45 3.14
C ALA A 162 -8.11 -20.48 2.75
N ALA A 163 -8.14 -19.29 3.36
CA ALA A 163 -9.07 -18.23 3.01
C ALA A 163 -8.87 -17.72 1.59
N PHE A 164 -7.61 -17.52 1.16
CA PHE A 164 -7.27 -17.14 -0.21
C PHE A 164 -7.80 -18.14 -1.23
N ILE A 165 -7.59 -19.43 -0.98
CA ILE A 165 -8.08 -20.51 -1.84
C ILE A 165 -9.61 -20.55 -1.86
N ALA A 166 -10.25 -20.44 -0.69
CA ALA A 166 -11.72 -20.50 -0.54
C ALA A 166 -12.44 -19.39 -1.32
N VAL A 167 -11.84 -18.18 -1.39
CA VAL A 167 -12.41 -17.09 -2.19
C VAL A 167 -12.03 -17.16 -3.69
N GLY A 168 -11.26 -18.16 -4.12
CA GLY A 168 -10.79 -18.31 -5.50
C GLY A 168 -9.73 -17.28 -5.89
N GLY A 169 -8.87 -16.88 -4.96
CA GLY A 169 -7.75 -15.94 -5.20
C GLY A 169 -8.21 -14.68 -5.90
N TYR A 170 -7.52 -14.34 -6.99
CA TYR A 170 -7.81 -13.13 -7.78
C TYR A 170 -8.79 -13.34 -8.95
N GLN A 171 -9.48 -14.49 -9.06
CA GLN A 171 -10.48 -14.71 -10.09
C GLN A 171 -11.53 -13.60 -10.11
N GLY A 172 -11.85 -13.08 -11.30
CA GLY A 172 -12.78 -11.97 -11.51
C GLY A 172 -12.16 -10.58 -11.45
N VAL A 173 -10.94 -10.43 -10.88
CA VAL A 173 -10.16 -9.17 -10.83
C VAL A 173 -8.74 -9.36 -11.38
N ASP A 174 -8.43 -10.48 -11.96
CA ASP A 174 -7.15 -10.89 -12.55
C ASP A 174 -6.79 -10.13 -13.82
N HIS A 175 -7.76 -9.47 -14.46
CA HIS A 175 -7.56 -8.57 -15.59
C HIS A 175 -7.15 -7.14 -15.18
N ILE A 176 -7.24 -6.78 -13.90
CA ILE A 176 -6.89 -5.44 -13.39
C ILE A 176 -5.45 -5.47 -12.91
N ALA A 177 -4.57 -4.66 -13.49
CA ALA A 177 -3.12 -4.69 -13.23
C ALA A 177 -2.71 -4.34 -11.79
N SER A 178 -3.57 -3.72 -11.01
CA SER A 178 -3.25 -3.15 -9.68
C SER A 178 -4.36 -3.50 -8.68
N GLY A 179 -4.15 -3.22 -7.38
CA GLY A 179 -5.16 -3.46 -6.34
C GLY A 179 -5.22 -4.90 -5.85
N ASP A 180 -4.12 -5.62 -5.95
CA ASP A 180 -3.91 -6.94 -5.37
C ASP A 180 -4.27 -6.99 -3.87
N ASP A 181 -3.95 -5.94 -3.15
CA ASP A 181 -4.21 -5.71 -1.73
C ASP A 181 -5.71 -5.53 -1.43
N MET A 182 -6.31 -4.52 -2.02
CA MET A 182 -7.69 -4.13 -1.71
C MET A 182 -8.73 -5.10 -2.23
N PHE A 183 -8.59 -5.57 -3.47
CA PHE A 183 -9.56 -6.51 -4.04
C PHE A 183 -9.59 -7.83 -3.28
N LEU A 184 -8.42 -8.32 -2.83
CA LEU A 184 -8.36 -9.52 -1.99
C LEU A 184 -9.05 -9.28 -0.64
N MET A 185 -8.74 -8.16 0.03
CA MET A 185 -9.37 -7.79 1.29
C MET A 185 -10.90 -7.72 1.17
N HIS A 186 -11.40 -7.03 0.14
CA HIS A 186 -12.84 -6.91 -0.10
C HIS A 186 -13.49 -8.26 -0.37
N LYS A 187 -12.87 -9.10 -1.21
CA LYS A 187 -13.37 -10.42 -1.55
C LYS A 187 -13.44 -11.32 -0.32
N MET A 188 -12.40 -11.34 0.52
CA MET A 188 -12.40 -12.09 1.77
C MET A 188 -13.48 -11.60 2.74
N LYS A 189 -13.61 -10.26 2.89
CA LYS A 189 -14.64 -9.67 3.74
C LYS A 189 -16.06 -10.03 3.29
N GLN A 190 -16.33 -10.00 1.98
CA GLN A 190 -17.66 -10.27 1.43
C GLN A 190 -18.03 -11.77 1.48
N THR A 191 -17.03 -12.63 1.31
CA THR A 191 -17.27 -14.07 1.13
C THR A 191 -17.15 -14.86 2.44
N LEU A 192 -16.27 -14.41 3.34
CA LEU A 192 -15.94 -15.13 4.56
C LEU A 192 -16.58 -14.48 5.78
N HIS A 193 -17.02 -15.29 6.73
CA HIS A 193 -17.54 -14.81 8.03
C HIS A 193 -16.44 -14.56 9.06
N LYS A 194 -15.16 -14.57 8.64
CA LYS A 194 -14.01 -14.27 9.48
C LYS A 194 -13.70 -12.76 9.46
N PRO A 195 -13.18 -12.20 10.57
CA PRO A 195 -12.84 -10.78 10.62
C PRO A 195 -11.68 -10.42 9.69
N VAL A 196 -11.70 -9.18 9.20
CA VAL A 196 -10.57 -8.50 8.59
C VAL A 196 -10.02 -7.54 9.63
N GLY A 197 -8.75 -7.65 9.97
CA GLY A 197 -8.12 -6.92 11.05
C GLY A 197 -7.10 -5.88 10.59
N TYR A 198 -6.68 -5.05 11.54
CA TYR A 198 -5.57 -4.11 11.38
C TYR A 198 -4.58 -4.26 12.52
N LEU A 199 -3.35 -4.65 12.21
CA LEU A 199 -2.28 -4.80 13.19
C LEU A 199 -1.74 -3.41 13.58
N PHE A 200 -2.35 -2.80 14.59
CA PHE A 200 -2.01 -1.45 15.05
C PHE A 200 -0.89 -1.49 16.10
N HIS A 201 0.36 -1.65 15.63
CA HIS A 201 1.53 -1.65 16.52
C HIS A 201 2.71 -0.91 15.85
N PRO A 202 3.44 -0.02 16.57
CA PRO A 202 4.53 0.75 15.98
C PRO A 202 5.71 -0.11 15.49
N ASP A 203 5.98 -1.26 16.14
CA ASP A 203 7.01 -2.20 15.70
C ASP A 203 6.54 -3.12 14.55
N ALA A 204 5.36 -2.90 13.99
CA ALA A 204 4.89 -3.53 12.77
C ALA A 204 4.95 -2.61 11.54
N ILE A 205 5.46 -1.38 11.71
CA ILE A 205 5.56 -0.41 10.61
C ILE A 205 6.63 -0.87 9.62
N VAL A 206 6.21 -1.20 8.40
CA VAL A 206 7.11 -1.47 7.28
C VAL A 206 7.52 -0.15 6.63
N LEU A 207 8.81 -0.01 6.34
CA LEU A 207 9.38 1.17 5.70
C LEU A 207 9.59 0.92 4.21
N THR A 208 9.25 1.89 3.36
CA THR A 208 9.46 1.87 1.91
C THR A 208 10.01 3.21 1.41
N ALA A 209 10.59 3.23 0.21
CA ALA A 209 11.08 4.45 -0.39
C ALA A 209 9.93 5.33 -0.90
N ALA A 210 10.06 6.65 -0.73
CA ALA A 210 9.20 7.63 -1.39
C ALA A 210 9.64 7.84 -2.84
N MET A 211 8.79 8.47 -3.67
CA MET A 211 9.18 8.87 -5.03
C MET A 211 10.22 9.99 -5.01
N ASP A 212 11.27 9.84 -5.83
CA ASP A 212 12.37 10.82 -5.91
C ASP A 212 12.00 12.08 -6.69
N THR A 213 10.93 12.06 -7.48
CA THR A 213 10.51 13.16 -8.34
C THR A 213 9.03 13.47 -8.21
N TRP A 214 8.67 14.77 -8.39
CA TRP A 214 7.27 15.20 -8.44
C TRP A 214 6.47 14.48 -9.54
N LYS A 215 7.08 14.23 -10.68
CA LYS A 215 6.46 13.48 -11.78
C LYS A 215 6.13 12.05 -11.33
N GLY A 216 7.09 11.36 -10.71
CA GLY A 216 6.90 10.01 -10.15
C GLY A 216 5.77 10.00 -9.12
N PHE A 217 5.78 10.94 -8.18
CA PHE A 217 4.73 11.11 -7.18
C PHE A 217 3.34 11.26 -7.82
N ILE A 218 3.15 12.21 -8.74
CA ILE A 218 1.86 12.44 -9.42
C ILE A 218 1.41 11.19 -10.18
N MET A 219 2.30 10.52 -10.90
CA MET A 219 1.96 9.29 -11.61
C MET A 219 1.55 8.16 -10.66
N GLN A 220 2.20 8.03 -9.51
CA GLN A 220 1.81 7.09 -8.47
C GLN A 220 0.40 7.39 -7.94
N ARG A 221 0.07 8.65 -7.66
CA ARG A 221 -1.25 9.06 -7.16
C ARG A 221 -2.35 8.89 -8.22
N ILE A 222 -2.07 9.17 -9.50
CA ILE A 222 -2.98 8.88 -10.63
C ILE A 222 -3.26 7.38 -10.70
N ARG A 223 -2.23 6.53 -10.58
CA ARG A 223 -2.39 5.08 -10.55
C ARG A 223 -3.26 4.62 -9.38
N TRP A 224 -3.10 5.20 -8.19
CA TRP A 224 -3.94 4.86 -7.05
C TRP A 224 -5.39 5.31 -7.26
N ALA A 225 -5.62 6.52 -7.75
CA ALA A 225 -6.95 7.05 -8.04
C ALA A 225 -7.68 6.28 -9.14
N SER A 226 -6.97 5.70 -10.11
CA SER A 226 -7.58 4.94 -11.20
C SER A 226 -8.31 3.68 -10.75
N LYS A 227 -7.99 3.15 -9.56
CA LYS A 227 -8.66 1.97 -8.97
C LYS A 227 -10.09 2.26 -8.54
N ALA A 228 -10.43 3.53 -8.27
CA ALA A 228 -11.73 3.91 -7.70
C ALA A 228 -12.93 3.45 -8.54
N ARG A 229 -12.76 3.34 -9.87
CA ARG A 229 -13.81 2.87 -10.80
C ARG A 229 -14.13 1.37 -10.68
N TYR A 230 -13.28 0.60 -10.01
CA TYR A 230 -13.44 -0.85 -9.85
C TYR A 230 -13.91 -1.24 -8.43
N TYR A 231 -14.27 -0.25 -7.58
CA TYR A 231 -14.78 -0.53 -6.26
C TYR A 231 -16.27 -0.89 -6.31
N ASP A 232 -16.60 -2.07 -5.82
CA ASP A 232 -18.00 -2.52 -5.71
C ASP A 232 -18.74 -1.77 -4.59
N ASP A 233 -18.02 -1.27 -3.58
CA ASP A 233 -18.60 -0.52 -2.48
C ASP A 233 -18.87 0.94 -2.88
N ARG A 234 -20.15 1.23 -3.15
CA ARG A 234 -20.62 2.59 -3.49
C ARG A 234 -20.30 3.64 -2.43
N SER A 235 -20.17 3.23 -1.15
CA SER A 235 -19.83 4.17 -0.07
C SER A 235 -18.45 4.77 -0.27
N ILE A 236 -17.49 3.99 -0.74
CA ILE A 236 -16.13 4.46 -1.08
C ILE A 236 -16.19 5.48 -2.22
N THR A 237 -16.93 5.16 -3.28
CA THR A 237 -17.09 6.07 -4.42
C THR A 237 -17.71 7.39 -4.00
N VAL A 238 -18.75 7.37 -3.14
CA VAL A 238 -19.38 8.58 -2.61
C VAL A 238 -18.38 9.42 -1.81
N VAL A 239 -17.62 8.80 -0.89
CA VAL A 239 -16.61 9.51 -0.08
C VAL A 239 -15.55 10.14 -0.98
N LEU A 240 -15.00 9.39 -1.95
CA LEU A 240 -13.99 9.90 -2.88
C LEU A 240 -14.52 11.06 -3.73
N THR A 241 -15.79 10.99 -4.16
CA THR A 241 -16.46 12.08 -4.90
C THR A 241 -16.62 13.33 -4.03
N LEU A 242 -17.05 13.16 -2.78
CA LEU A 242 -17.18 14.29 -1.84
C LEU A 242 -15.81 14.93 -1.55
N VAL A 243 -14.76 14.14 -1.33
CA VAL A 243 -13.39 14.65 -1.15
C VAL A 243 -12.92 15.41 -2.40
N TYR A 244 -13.20 14.89 -3.59
CA TYR A 244 -12.87 15.55 -4.85
C TYR A 244 -13.59 16.91 -4.99
N LEU A 245 -14.92 16.94 -4.81
CA LEU A 245 -15.72 18.16 -4.89
C LEU A 245 -15.32 19.19 -3.82
N PHE A 246 -15.01 18.72 -2.61
CA PHE A 246 -14.50 19.58 -1.55
C PHE A 246 -13.17 20.25 -1.94
N ASN A 247 -12.20 19.50 -2.47
CA ASN A 247 -10.96 20.10 -2.96
C ASN A 247 -11.20 21.02 -4.16
N LEU A 248 -12.11 20.68 -5.07
CA LEU A 248 -12.47 21.53 -6.21
C LEU A 248 -13.08 22.87 -5.76
N SER A 249 -13.84 22.92 -4.66
CA SER A 249 -14.42 24.15 -4.14
C SER A 249 -13.37 25.20 -3.75
N PHE A 250 -12.20 24.79 -3.26
CA PHE A 250 -11.09 25.72 -2.97
C PHE A 250 -10.53 26.36 -4.24
N LEU A 251 -10.40 25.59 -5.32
CA LEU A 251 -9.99 26.15 -6.61
C LEU A 251 -11.03 27.13 -7.15
N LEU A 252 -12.31 26.81 -7.05
CA LEU A 252 -13.39 27.70 -7.47
C LEU A 252 -13.43 29.01 -6.67
N LEU A 253 -13.25 28.94 -5.33
CA LEU A 253 -13.16 30.14 -4.47
C LEU A 253 -12.00 31.06 -4.89
N ALA A 254 -10.85 30.46 -5.22
CA ALA A 254 -9.71 31.22 -5.71
C ALA A 254 -9.98 31.89 -7.06
N LEU A 255 -10.59 31.17 -8.01
CA LEU A 255 -10.93 31.70 -9.35
C LEU A 255 -12.00 32.79 -9.30
N LEU A 256 -12.94 32.70 -8.36
CA LEU A 256 -13.98 33.72 -8.15
C LEU A 256 -13.50 34.93 -7.35
N GLY A 257 -12.23 34.96 -6.90
CA GLY A 257 -11.67 36.05 -6.12
C GLY A 257 -12.21 36.16 -4.68
N SER A 258 -12.85 35.09 -4.18
CA SER A 258 -13.42 35.06 -2.83
C SER A 258 -12.36 34.75 -1.76
N TRP A 259 -11.31 35.58 -1.67
CA TRP A 259 -10.11 35.32 -0.88
C TRP A 259 -10.37 35.19 0.62
N SER A 260 -11.26 35.99 1.20
CA SER A 260 -11.62 35.87 2.62
C SER A 260 -12.28 34.53 2.94
N THR A 261 -13.23 34.10 2.12
CA THR A 261 -13.89 32.79 2.25
C THR A 261 -12.89 31.65 2.05
N LEU A 262 -11.98 31.77 1.08
CA LEU A 262 -10.94 30.78 0.82
C LEU A 262 -10.01 30.61 2.03
N ILE A 263 -9.54 31.71 2.63
CA ILE A 263 -8.64 31.68 3.80
C ILE A 263 -9.35 31.02 4.98
N ILE A 264 -10.60 31.41 5.25
CA ILE A 264 -11.38 30.83 6.34
C ILE A 264 -11.59 29.32 6.12
N ALA A 265 -11.99 28.92 4.93
CA ALA A 265 -12.19 27.52 4.58
C ALA A 265 -10.90 26.70 4.68
N LEU A 266 -9.76 27.24 4.24
CA LEU A 266 -8.44 26.61 4.39
C LEU A 266 -8.04 26.46 5.86
N ALA A 267 -8.32 27.47 6.68
CA ALA A 267 -8.04 27.40 8.11
C ALA A 267 -8.87 26.29 8.80
N PHE A 268 -10.17 26.20 8.48
CA PHE A 268 -11.03 25.12 8.97
C PHE A 268 -10.56 23.75 8.51
N LYS A 269 -10.31 23.58 7.22
CA LYS A 269 -9.77 22.33 6.66
C LYS A 269 -8.50 21.91 7.39
N THR A 270 -7.54 22.82 7.49
CA THR A 270 -6.24 22.55 8.12
C THR A 270 -6.41 22.19 9.60
N PHE A 271 -7.30 22.88 10.34
CA PHE A 271 -7.56 22.61 11.73
C PHE A 271 -8.11 21.18 11.96
N PHE A 272 -9.15 20.78 11.19
CA PHE A 272 -9.73 19.46 11.35
C PHE A 272 -8.80 18.34 10.89
N GLU A 273 -8.03 18.57 9.83
CA GLU A 273 -7.04 17.60 9.38
C GLU A 273 -5.90 17.44 10.38
N LEU A 274 -5.39 18.52 10.96
CA LEU A 274 -4.39 18.46 12.03
C LEU A 274 -4.93 17.75 13.28
N PHE A 275 -6.18 17.99 13.66
CA PHE A 275 -6.82 17.30 14.77
C PHE A 275 -6.87 15.79 14.55
N PHE A 276 -7.21 15.36 13.33
CA PHE A 276 -7.16 13.94 12.94
C PHE A 276 -5.73 13.40 12.88
N LEU A 277 -4.79 14.17 12.33
CA LEU A 277 -3.42 13.72 12.11
C LEU A 277 -2.56 13.66 13.38
N GLU A 278 -2.89 14.41 14.40
CA GLU A 278 -2.08 14.49 15.64
C GLU A 278 -1.88 13.10 16.29
N PRO A 279 -2.92 12.29 16.57
CA PRO A 279 -2.72 10.95 17.11
C PRO A 279 -2.02 10.00 16.12
N VAL A 280 -2.29 10.13 14.82
CA VAL A 280 -1.62 9.33 13.78
C VAL A 280 -0.13 9.66 13.75
N ALA A 281 0.23 10.93 13.74
CA ALA A 281 1.62 11.38 13.77
C ALA A 281 2.36 10.97 15.05
N LYS A 282 1.66 10.89 16.19
CA LYS A 282 2.21 10.35 17.43
C LYS A 282 2.55 8.87 17.28
N PHE A 283 1.66 8.08 16.69
CA PHE A 283 1.87 6.66 16.44
C PHE A 283 3.10 6.41 15.55
N PHE A 284 3.22 7.15 14.45
CA PHE A 284 4.34 7.05 13.50
C PHE A 284 5.61 7.81 13.94
N LYS A 285 5.62 8.45 15.13
CA LYS A 285 6.73 9.29 15.62
C LYS A 285 7.05 10.47 14.69
N MET A 286 6.03 11.02 14.00
CA MET A 286 6.12 12.08 12.99
C MET A 286 5.52 13.43 13.46
N LYS A 287 5.28 13.64 14.75
CA LYS A 287 4.73 14.91 15.27
C LYS A 287 5.51 16.16 14.83
N PRO A 288 6.85 16.18 14.80
CA PRO A 288 7.59 17.36 14.37
C PRO A 288 7.29 17.78 12.93
N GLU A 289 6.88 16.86 12.08
CA GLU A 289 6.59 17.11 10.67
C GLU A 289 5.28 17.89 10.48
N LEU A 290 4.33 17.80 11.43
CA LEU A 290 3.04 18.48 11.34
C LEU A 290 3.17 20.01 11.27
N ARG A 291 4.28 20.59 11.73
CA ARG A 291 4.55 22.04 11.62
C ARG A 291 4.52 22.58 10.18
N PHE A 292 4.80 21.72 9.23
CA PHE A 292 4.80 22.08 7.81
C PHE A 292 3.47 21.81 7.11
N PHE A 293 2.53 21.16 7.78
CA PHE A 293 1.30 20.67 7.17
C PHE A 293 0.47 21.78 6.50
N ALA A 294 0.31 22.92 7.18
CA ALA A 294 -0.42 24.06 6.62
C ALA A 294 0.19 24.61 5.33
N CYS A 295 1.53 24.61 5.23
CA CYS A 295 2.24 25.09 4.04
C CYS A 295 2.00 24.17 2.82
N TYR A 296 1.70 22.90 3.02
CA TYR A 296 1.48 21.93 1.96
C TYR A 296 0.04 21.85 1.47
N GLN A 297 -0.91 22.53 2.12
CA GLN A 297 -2.32 22.52 1.73
C GLN A 297 -2.59 22.90 0.26
N PRO A 298 -1.97 23.95 -0.32
CA PRO A 298 -2.18 24.29 -1.71
C PRO A 298 -1.75 23.15 -2.66
N ILE A 299 -0.58 22.54 -2.39
CA ILE A 299 -0.07 21.43 -3.20
C ILE A 299 -1.00 20.22 -3.07
N HIS A 300 -1.45 19.90 -1.84
CA HIS A 300 -2.37 18.81 -1.56
C HIS A 300 -3.71 18.97 -2.32
N ILE A 301 -4.31 20.15 -2.32
CA ILE A 301 -5.54 20.43 -3.05
C ILE A 301 -5.35 20.23 -4.56
N VAL A 302 -4.29 20.83 -5.12
CA VAL A 302 -4.03 20.78 -6.57
C VAL A 302 -3.77 19.35 -7.05
N TYR A 303 -2.92 18.59 -6.32
CA TYR A 303 -2.63 17.23 -6.77
C TYR A 303 -3.82 16.29 -6.61
N ASN A 304 -4.67 16.45 -5.57
CA ASN A 304 -5.88 15.64 -5.41
C ASN A 304 -6.84 15.85 -6.57
N ILE A 305 -7.05 17.09 -6.99
CA ILE A 305 -7.88 17.41 -8.16
C ILE A 305 -7.27 16.78 -9.43
N ALA A 306 -5.96 16.95 -9.63
CA ALA A 306 -5.26 16.39 -10.79
C ALA A 306 -5.29 14.86 -10.81
N ALA A 307 -4.98 14.22 -9.69
CA ALA A 307 -4.96 12.76 -9.60
C ALA A 307 -6.37 12.16 -9.74
N GLY A 308 -7.37 12.77 -9.13
CA GLY A 308 -8.77 12.37 -9.28
C GLY A 308 -9.25 12.43 -10.72
N LEU A 309 -9.00 13.56 -11.41
CA LEU A 309 -9.39 13.75 -12.80
C LEU A 309 -8.64 12.79 -13.75
N PHE A 310 -7.31 12.81 -13.70
CA PHE A 310 -6.51 12.01 -14.63
C PHE A 310 -6.56 10.51 -14.32
N GLY A 311 -6.80 10.12 -13.08
CA GLY A 311 -7.02 8.73 -12.70
C GLY A 311 -8.26 8.11 -13.38
N GLN A 312 -9.29 8.93 -13.65
CA GLN A 312 -10.49 8.47 -14.35
C GLN A 312 -10.39 8.54 -15.88
N LEU A 313 -9.56 9.44 -16.43
CA LEU A 313 -9.55 9.75 -17.86
C LEU A 313 -8.41 9.09 -18.64
N LYS A 314 -7.29 8.76 -18.01
CA LYS A 314 -6.07 8.36 -18.73
C LYS A 314 -5.68 6.91 -18.48
N THR A 315 -5.13 6.28 -19.53
CA THR A 315 -4.21 5.13 -19.38
C THR A 315 -2.90 5.62 -18.81
N TYR A 316 -2.32 4.88 -17.87
CA TYR A 316 -1.01 5.18 -17.31
C TYR A 316 0.01 4.09 -17.68
N SER A 317 1.29 4.44 -17.67
CA SER A 317 2.37 3.47 -17.83
C SER A 317 2.91 3.08 -16.45
N TRP A 318 3.05 1.78 -16.20
CA TRP A 318 3.66 1.25 -14.98
C TRP A 318 4.68 0.18 -15.32
N LYS A 319 5.93 0.34 -14.83
CA LYS A 319 7.06 -0.55 -15.16
C LYS A 319 7.18 -0.81 -16.67
N GLY A 320 7.13 0.26 -17.49
CA GLY A 320 7.21 0.19 -18.95
C GLY A 320 5.97 -0.33 -19.67
N ARG A 321 4.97 -0.83 -18.96
CA ARG A 321 3.74 -1.42 -19.52
C ARG A 321 2.59 -0.41 -19.51
N LYS A 322 1.84 -0.30 -20.62
CA LYS A 322 0.62 0.52 -20.67
C LYS A 322 -0.51 -0.22 -19.94
N VAL A 323 -1.10 0.42 -18.96
CA VAL A 323 -2.20 -0.12 -18.15
C VAL A 323 -3.43 0.78 -18.31
N LYS A 324 -4.57 0.14 -18.47
CA LYS A 324 -5.88 0.83 -18.60
C LYS A 324 -6.60 0.84 -17.27
#